data_00a8d23cdf87e9da57e522262cc6f1a7
#
_entry.id   00a8d23cdf87e9da57e522262cc6f1a7
#
_cell.length_a   1.000
_cell.length_b   1.000
_cell.length_c   1.000
_cell.angle_alpha   90.00
_cell.angle_beta   90.00
_cell.angle_gamma   90.00
#
_symmetry.space_group_name_H-M   'P 1'
#
loop_
_entity.id
_entity.type
_entity.pdbx_description
1 polymer ?
#
loop_
_entity_poly.entity_id
_entity_poly.type
_entity_poly.pdbx_seq_one_letter_code
_entity_poly.pdbx_strand_id
1 'polypeptide(L)'
;MKGLIDSGASAITLHLRYTDDRPRIPCHKEFFPEILKAMKEYAPNVPICYNGDIFSYDDVKQLRELYPSVGLMIGRGAILDMGVFRGDETTFEETNKEFIRLSAQYNNCFANVKYTAFRIITEGKHQTLDGSIVLHDSHDWETLGSVYGIGEECVKILEELKGKGLEVDGNLRKNDGGKHRKSKKRDSASLSKENV
;
A
#
# COMPACT_ATOMS: atom_id res chain seq x y z
N MET A 1 22.65 6.27 10.57
CA MET A 1 22.13 7.39 9.77
C MET A 1 23.24 8.27 9.21
N LYS A 2 24.23 8.72 10.00
CA LYS A 2 25.36 9.52 9.50
C LYS A 2 26.02 8.88 8.26
N GLY A 3 26.38 7.61 8.33
CA GLY A 3 26.98 6.90 7.21
C GLY A 3 26.14 6.86 5.91
N LEU A 4 24.81 6.87 6.01
CA LEU A 4 23.93 6.97 4.82
C LEU A 4 24.02 8.36 4.18
N ILE A 5 24.03 9.40 5.00
CA ILE A 5 24.16 10.79 4.53
C ILE A 5 25.53 10.99 3.90
N ASP A 6 26.60 10.53 4.56
CA ASP A 6 27.97 10.63 4.08
C ASP A 6 28.19 9.85 2.77
N SER A 7 27.38 8.80 2.55
CA SER A 7 27.37 8.03 1.29
C SER A 7 26.50 8.65 0.19
N GLY A 8 25.93 9.84 0.41
CA GLY A 8 25.21 10.61 -0.60
C GLY A 8 23.68 10.43 -0.60
N ALA A 9 23.09 9.90 0.47
CA ALA A 9 21.65 9.88 0.58
C ALA A 9 21.07 11.30 0.60
N SER A 10 20.17 11.62 -0.34
CA SER A 10 19.59 12.95 -0.50
C SER A 10 18.30 13.15 0.32
N ALA A 11 17.74 12.10 0.90
CA ALA A 11 16.60 12.12 1.81
C ALA A 11 16.64 10.89 2.72
N ILE A 12 16.06 10.99 3.92
CA ILE A 12 16.00 9.88 4.89
C ILE A 12 14.55 9.68 5.35
N THR A 13 14.06 8.45 5.22
CA THR A 13 12.81 8.05 5.86
C THR A 13 13.10 7.27 7.14
N LEU A 14 12.46 7.69 8.23
CA LEU A 14 12.58 7.05 9.55
C LEU A 14 11.34 6.22 9.83
N HIS A 15 11.51 4.90 9.95
CA HIS A 15 10.47 4.01 10.45
C HIS A 15 10.79 3.66 11.91
N LEU A 16 9.95 4.16 12.81
CA LEU A 16 10.18 4.11 14.25
C LEU A 16 9.76 2.76 14.87
N ARG A 17 10.28 1.68 14.31
CA ARG A 17 10.11 0.30 14.81
C ARG A 17 11.42 -0.43 14.81
N TYR A 18 11.60 -1.31 15.77
CA TYR A 18 12.69 -2.28 15.74
C TYR A 18 12.38 -3.41 14.75
N THR A 19 13.42 -4.09 14.29
CA THR A 19 13.29 -5.21 13.33
C THR A 19 12.37 -6.32 13.84
N ASP A 20 12.37 -6.55 15.15
CA ASP A 20 11.56 -7.59 15.79
C ASP A 20 10.12 -7.15 16.11
N ASP A 21 9.82 -5.85 15.99
CA ASP A 21 8.48 -5.34 16.21
C ASP A 21 7.53 -5.86 15.14
N ARG A 22 6.43 -6.47 15.59
CA ARG A 22 5.34 -6.90 14.72
C ARG A 22 4.41 -5.74 14.41
N PRO A 23 3.63 -5.78 13.31
CA PRO A 23 2.68 -4.70 12.96
C PRO A 23 1.69 -4.32 14.08
N ARG A 24 1.47 -5.20 15.05
CA ARG A 24 0.60 -4.97 16.22
C ARG A 24 1.25 -4.12 17.32
N ILE A 25 2.59 -4.03 17.32
CA ILE A 25 3.32 -3.21 18.29
C ILE A 25 3.29 -1.78 17.75
N PRO A 26 2.84 -0.79 18.53
CA PRO A 26 2.90 0.62 18.12
C PRO A 26 4.33 1.05 17.79
N CYS A 27 4.48 2.00 16.87
CA CYS A 27 5.79 2.58 16.59
C CYS A 27 6.24 3.46 17.77
N HIS A 28 7.55 3.53 17.98
CA HIS A 28 8.20 4.25 19.06
C HIS A 28 8.30 5.76 18.76
N LYS A 29 7.13 6.42 18.70
CA LYS A 29 6.99 7.86 18.35
C LYS A 29 7.80 8.76 19.28
N GLU A 30 7.98 8.35 20.52
CA GLU A 30 8.69 9.06 21.58
C GLU A 30 10.15 9.37 21.23
N PHE A 31 10.78 8.57 20.39
CA PHE A 31 12.17 8.80 19.97
C PHE A 31 12.31 9.78 18.81
N PHE A 32 11.21 10.10 18.11
CA PHE A 32 11.30 10.92 16.91
C PHE A 32 11.86 12.32 17.13
N PRO A 33 11.47 13.08 18.20
CA PRO A 33 11.98 14.43 18.43
C PRO A 33 13.50 14.47 18.62
N GLU A 34 14.04 13.51 19.37
CA GLU A 34 15.47 13.44 19.63
C GLU A 34 16.25 13.10 18.36
N ILE A 35 15.76 12.10 17.61
CA ILE A 35 16.37 11.68 16.34
C ILE A 35 16.32 12.83 15.32
N LEU A 36 15.19 13.52 15.22
CA LEU A 36 15.01 14.65 14.31
C LEU A 36 15.99 15.77 14.63
N LYS A 37 16.14 16.12 15.93
CA LYS A 37 17.09 17.13 16.40
C LYS A 37 18.52 16.77 16.00
N ALA A 38 18.97 15.56 16.35
CA ALA A 38 20.32 15.08 16.01
C ALA A 38 20.59 15.07 14.50
N MET A 39 19.58 14.72 13.68
CA MET A 39 19.71 14.74 12.23
C MET A 39 19.78 16.15 11.67
N LYS A 40 18.99 17.08 12.18
CA LYS A 40 19.02 18.50 11.76
C LYS A 40 20.31 19.20 12.15
N GLU A 41 20.90 18.84 13.28
CA GLU A 41 22.21 19.33 13.70
C GLU A 41 23.34 18.81 12.76
N TYR A 42 23.25 17.54 12.35
CA TYR A 42 24.27 16.92 11.50
C TYR A 42 24.14 17.30 10.01
N ALA A 43 22.93 17.31 9.48
CA ALA A 43 22.64 17.53 8.06
C ALA A 43 21.34 18.35 7.88
N PRO A 44 21.39 19.67 8.13
CA PRO A 44 20.18 20.52 8.18
C PRO A 44 19.39 20.54 6.87
N ASN A 45 20.06 20.30 5.74
CA ASN A 45 19.47 20.37 4.40
C ASN A 45 18.94 19.02 3.90
N VAL A 46 19.17 17.92 4.63
CA VAL A 46 18.66 16.61 4.22
C VAL A 46 17.18 16.48 4.64
N PRO A 47 16.25 16.30 3.69
CA PRO A 47 14.85 16.08 3.99
C PRO A 47 14.65 14.81 4.83
N ILE A 48 13.77 14.90 5.81
CA ILE A 48 13.39 13.79 6.68
C ILE A 48 11.93 13.47 6.45
N CYS A 49 11.61 12.19 6.35
CA CYS A 49 10.26 11.68 6.26
C CYS A 49 9.97 10.78 7.47
N TYR A 50 8.87 11.05 8.16
CA TYR A 50 8.35 10.22 9.24
C TYR A 50 7.52 9.08 8.66
N ASN A 51 7.77 7.85 9.10
CA ASN A 51 6.97 6.67 8.77
C ASN A 51 6.61 5.92 10.05
N GLY A 52 5.34 5.68 10.26
CA GLY A 52 4.85 4.83 11.35
C GLY A 52 3.50 5.28 11.91
N ASP A 53 2.53 4.37 11.87
CA ASP A 53 1.21 4.47 12.51
C ASP A 53 0.46 5.78 12.26
N ILE A 54 0.39 6.16 10.99
CA ILE A 54 -0.50 7.22 10.48
C ILE A 54 -1.70 6.50 9.85
N PHE A 55 -2.87 6.61 10.45
CA PHE A 55 -4.08 5.90 10.04
C PHE A 55 -5.25 6.81 9.69
N SER A 56 -5.17 8.09 10.04
CA SER A 56 -6.23 9.07 9.82
C SER A 56 -5.67 10.41 9.35
N TYR A 57 -6.53 11.24 8.77
CA TYR A 57 -6.16 12.62 8.44
C TYR A 57 -5.88 13.47 9.68
N ASP A 58 -6.49 13.13 10.82
CA ASP A 58 -6.19 13.80 12.08
C ASP A 58 -4.75 13.51 12.55
N ASP A 59 -4.26 12.27 12.36
CA ASP A 59 -2.84 11.96 12.60
C ASP A 59 -1.93 12.81 11.70
N VAL A 60 -2.33 12.99 10.42
CA VAL A 60 -1.60 13.85 9.48
C VAL A 60 -1.55 15.29 9.95
N LYS A 61 -2.69 15.85 10.38
CA LYS A 61 -2.76 17.22 10.91
C LYS A 61 -1.86 17.41 12.12
N GLN A 62 -1.98 16.54 13.11
CA GLN A 62 -1.17 16.58 14.32
C GLN A 62 0.34 16.52 14.02
N LEU A 63 0.75 15.60 13.15
CA LEU A 63 2.16 15.48 12.78
C LEU A 63 2.68 16.69 12.00
N ARG A 64 1.85 17.31 11.16
CA ARG A 64 2.22 18.54 10.44
C ARG A 64 2.31 19.75 11.34
N GLU A 65 1.48 19.84 12.38
CA GLU A 65 1.55 20.89 13.39
C GLU A 65 2.83 20.73 14.23
N LEU A 66 3.15 19.51 14.67
CA LEU A 66 4.33 19.23 15.47
C LEU A 66 5.65 19.33 14.67
N TYR A 67 5.62 18.93 13.41
CA TYR A 67 6.81 18.79 12.56
C TYR A 67 6.57 19.32 11.14
N PRO A 68 6.37 20.64 10.96
CA PRO A 68 5.95 21.24 9.68
C PRO A 68 6.94 21.03 8.54
N SER A 69 8.22 20.80 8.83
CA SER A 69 9.27 20.58 7.83
C SER A 69 9.56 19.10 7.53
N VAL A 70 8.77 18.18 8.10
CA VAL A 70 8.96 16.74 7.95
C VAL A 70 7.96 16.18 6.94
N GLY A 71 8.43 15.38 5.98
CA GLY A 71 7.57 14.60 5.10
C GLY A 71 6.85 13.48 5.88
N LEU A 72 5.70 13.05 5.38
CA LEU A 72 4.95 11.93 5.99
C LEU A 72 4.85 10.79 4.98
N MET A 73 5.16 9.56 5.43
CA MET A 73 4.98 8.33 4.65
C MET A 73 3.86 7.51 5.29
N ILE A 74 2.82 7.24 4.49
CA ILE A 74 1.64 6.53 4.94
C ILE A 74 1.55 5.22 4.16
N GLY A 75 1.59 4.10 4.85
CA GLY A 75 1.46 2.76 4.26
C GLY A 75 0.08 2.17 4.54
N ARG A 76 -0.06 1.47 5.66
CA ARG A 76 -1.31 0.79 6.04
C ARG A 76 -2.52 1.72 6.11
N GLY A 77 -2.34 2.94 6.60
CA GLY A 77 -3.41 3.95 6.64
C GLY A 77 -3.99 4.21 5.25
N ALA A 78 -3.13 4.33 4.23
CA ALA A 78 -3.56 4.55 2.85
C ALA A 78 -4.29 3.33 2.23
N ILE A 79 -3.96 2.10 2.67
CA ILE A 79 -4.68 0.89 2.24
C ILE A 79 -6.06 0.84 2.91
N LEU A 80 -6.14 1.21 4.19
CA LEU A 80 -7.37 1.16 4.96
C LEU A 80 -8.36 2.26 4.56
N ASP A 81 -7.84 3.44 4.26
CA ASP A 81 -8.61 4.60 3.82
C ASP A 81 -7.73 5.55 3.00
N MET A 82 -7.95 5.60 1.69
CA MET A 82 -7.22 6.51 0.80
C MET A 82 -7.58 7.98 1.06
N GLY A 83 -8.69 8.26 1.73
CA GLY A 83 -9.08 9.59 2.20
C GLY A 83 -8.12 10.20 3.21
N VAL A 84 -7.22 9.39 3.81
CA VAL A 84 -6.17 9.83 4.75
C VAL A 84 -5.31 10.99 4.22
N PHE A 85 -5.22 11.18 2.90
CA PHE A 85 -4.45 12.26 2.28
C PHE A 85 -5.25 13.57 2.08
N ARG A 86 -6.58 13.51 2.08
CA ARG A 86 -7.44 14.63 1.67
C ARG A 86 -8.09 15.34 2.85
N GLY A 87 -8.53 14.57 3.83
CA GLY A 87 -9.26 15.09 4.99
C GLY A 87 -10.67 15.55 4.67
N ASP A 88 -11.18 15.19 3.50
CA ASP A 88 -12.57 15.44 3.14
C ASP A 88 -13.44 14.39 3.83
N GLU A 89 -14.70 14.71 4.06
CA GLU A 89 -15.72 13.76 4.49
C GLU A 89 -16.14 12.86 3.31
N THR A 90 -15.18 12.20 2.67
CA THR A 90 -15.45 11.22 1.62
C THR A 90 -15.74 9.88 2.28
N THR A 91 -16.81 9.22 1.85
CA THR A 91 -17.11 7.89 2.34
C THR A 91 -16.08 6.88 1.81
N PHE A 92 -15.90 5.82 2.56
CA PHE A 92 -15.07 4.69 2.13
C PHE A 92 -15.52 4.14 0.76
N GLU A 93 -16.82 4.07 0.51
CA GLU A 93 -17.39 3.60 -0.76
C GLU A 93 -17.01 4.51 -1.92
N GLU A 94 -17.12 5.82 -1.75
CA GLU A 94 -16.71 6.81 -2.76
C GLU A 94 -15.21 6.73 -3.05
N THR A 95 -14.40 6.57 -2.03
CA THR A 95 -12.95 6.43 -2.17
C THR A 95 -12.58 5.18 -2.95
N ASN A 96 -13.20 4.03 -2.64
CA ASN A 96 -12.96 2.78 -3.36
C ASN A 96 -13.50 2.83 -4.80
N LYS A 97 -14.67 3.40 -5.00
CA LYS A 97 -15.25 3.62 -6.32
C LYS A 97 -14.28 4.41 -7.20
N GLU A 98 -13.74 5.50 -6.68
CA GLU A 98 -12.78 6.33 -7.39
C GLU A 98 -11.45 5.62 -7.63
N PHE A 99 -10.96 4.84 -6.67
CA PHE A 99 -9.77 4.00 -6.83
C PHE A 99 -9.91 3.01 -8.00
N ILE A 100 -11.06 2.32 -8.10
CA ILE A 100 -11.32 1.37 -9.20
C ILE A 100 -11.43 2.10 -10.54
N ARG A 101 -12.17 3.24 -10.58
CA ARG A 101 -12.29 4.08 -11.77
C ARG A 101 -10.93 4.55 -12.30
N LEU A 102 -10.13 5.17 -11.44
CA LEU A 102 -8.79 5.63 -11.79
C LEU A 102 -7.89 4.47 -12.22
N SER A 103 -7.98 3.33 -11.53
CA SER A 103 -7.21 2.15 -11.90
C SER A 103 -7.54 1.66 -13.32
N ALA A 104 -8.81 1.69 -13.72
CA ALA A 104 -9.22 1.38 -15.10
C ALA A 104 -8.68 2.44 -16.08
N GLN A 105 -8.82 3.73 -15.78
CA GLN A 105 -8.37 4.84 -16.63
C GLN A 105 -6.86 4.81 -16.90
N TYR A 106 -6.06 4.44 -15.90
CA TYR A 106 -4.62 4.34 -16.02
C TYR A 106 -4.14 2.94 -16.44
N ASN A 107 -5.05 2.08 -16.88
CA ASN A 107 -4.75 0.74 -17.35
C ASN A 107 -3.93 -0.10 -16.36
N ASN A 108 -4.30 -0.01 -15.09
CA ASN A 108 -3.60 -0.76 -14.05
C ASN A 108 -3.87 -2.26 -14.18
N CYS A 109 -2.96 -3.10 -13.69
CA CYS A 109 -3.13 -4.55 -13.71
C CYS A 109 -4.36 -4.96 -12.86
N PHE A 110 -5.32 -5.64 -13.48
CA PHE A 110 -6.57 -6.06 -12.84
C PHE A 110 -6.35 -6.86 -11.56
N ALA A 111 -5.40 -7.80 -11.58
CA ALA A 111 -5.11 -8.64 -10.41
C ALA A 111 -4.63 -7.82 -9.20
N ASN A 112 -3.82 -6.78 -9.44
CA ASN A 112 -3.35 -5.89 -8.39
C ASN A 112 -4.49 -5.02 -7.83
N VAL A 113 -5.35 -4.52 -8.71
CA VAL A 113 -6.50 -3.69 -8.31
C VAL A 113 -7.49 -4.51 -7.49
N LYS A 114 -7.84 -5.70 -7.96
CA LYS A 114 -8.69 -6.64 -7.23
C LYS A 114 -8.10 -6.97 -5.85
N TYR A 115 -6.82 -7.32 -5.80
CA TYR A 115 -6.13 -7.62 -4.53
C TYR A 115 -6.17 -6.42 -3.58
N THR A 116 -5.90 -5.21 -4.07
CA THR A 116 -5.92 -4.00 -3.25
C THR A 116 -7.33 -3.70 -2.76
N ALA A 117 -8.35 -3.74 -3.62
CA ALA A 117 -9.74 -3.54 -3.24
C ALA A 117 -10.21 -4.57 -2.20
N PHE A 118 -9.82 -5.83 -2.36
CA PHE A 118 -10.09 -6.88 -1.37
C PHE A 118 -9.43 -6.58 -0.01
N ARG A 119 -8.17 -6.14 0.00
CA ARG A 119 -7.44 -5.76 1.22
C ARG A 119 -8.11 -4.58 1.92
N ILE A 120 -8.54 -3.58 1.20
CA ILE A 120 -9.25 -2.41 1.72
C ILE A 120 -10.51 -2.84 2.48
N ILE A 121 -11.31 -3.75 1.92
CA ILE A 121 -12.53 -4.24 2.56
C ILE A 121 -12.21 -5.14 3.76
N THR A 122 -11.29 -6.09 3.62
CA THR A 122 -11.01 -7.10 4.65
C THR A 122 -10.22 -6.57 5.83
N GLU A 123 -9.39 -5.56 5.63
CA GLU A 123 -8.58 -4.93 6.70
C GLU A 123 -9.19 -3.63 7.21
N GLY A 124 -10.09 -3.01 6.44
CA GLY A 124 -10.81 -1.81 6.82
C GLY A 124 -11.90 -2.10 7.86
N LYS A 125 -12.30 -1.05 8.59
CA LYS A 125 -13.37 -1.12 9.60
C LYS A 125 -14.77 -1.28 8.99
N HIS A 126 -14.88 -1.32 7.67
CA HIS A 126 -16.12 -1.27 6.89
C HIS A 126 -16.46 -2.61 6.24
N GLN A 127 -16.22 -3.71 6.94
CA GLN A 127 -16.56 -5.05 6.44
C GLN A 127 -18.08 -5.20 6.26
N THR A 128 -18.54 -5.06 5.02
CA THR A 128 -19.78 -5.70 4.61
C THR A 128 -19.43 -7.08 4.06
N LEU A 129 -19.95 -8.12 4.66
CA LEU A 129 -19.65 -9.52 4.30
C LEU A 129 -19.94 -9.76 2.81
N ASP A 130 -20.99 -9.16 2.28
CA ASP A 130 -21.43 -9.30 0.89
C ASP A 130 -20.43 -8.68 -0.10
N GLY A 131 -19.86 -7.51 0.20
CA GLY A 131 -18.88 -6.87 -0.66
C GLY A 131 -17.57 -7.66 -0.79
N SER A 132 -17.12 -8.35 0.27
CA SER A 132 -15.93 -9.18 0.23
C SER A 132 -16.10 -10.43 -0.61
N ILE A 133 -17.28 -11.06 -0.60
CA ILE A 133 -17.62 -12.23 -1.40
C ILE A 133 -17.65 -11.85 -2.89
N VAL A 134 -18.36 -10.78 -3.23
CA VAL A 134 -18.48 -10.31 -4.62
C VAL A 134 -17.13 -9.91 -5.19
N LEU A 135 -16.28 -9.23 -4.40
CA LEU A 135 -14.92 -8.92 -4.82
C LEU A 135 -14.05 -10.16 -5.04
N HIS A 136 -14.19 -11.15 -4.17
CA HIS A 136 -13.46 -12.42 -4.32
C HIS A 136 -13.83 -13.11 -5.63
N ASP A 137 -15.10 -13.08 -6.01
CA ASP A 137 -15.63 -13.76 -7.19
C ASP A 137 -15.56 -12.91 -8.46
N SER A 138 -15.13 -11.65 -8.39
CA SER A 138 -14.93 -10.80 -9.56
C SER A 138 -13.77 -11.32 -10.42
N HIS A 139 -14.02 -11.51 -11.72
CA HIS A 139 -13.04 -12.04 -12.67
C HIS A 139 -12.63 -11.05 -13.77
N ASP A 140 -13.32 -9.91 -13.83
CA ASP A 140 -13.12 -8.86 -14.80
C ASP A 140 -13.47 -7.48 -14.21
N TRP A 141 -13.22 -6.43 -14.98
CA TRP A 141 -13.47 -5.05 -14.57
C TRP A 141 -14.95 -4.72 -14.40
N GLU A 142 -15.83 -5.38 -15.19
CA GLU A 142 -17.27 -5.17 -15.09
C GLU A 142 -17.78 -5.67 -13.73
N THR A 143 -17.46 -6.90 -13.38
CA THR A 143 -17.88 -7.50 -12.09
C THR A 143 -17.25 -6.79 -10.90
N LEU A 144 -15.97 -6.38 -11.00
CA LEU A 144 -15.29 -5.62 -9.96
C LEU A 144 -15.94 -4.24 -9.76
N GLY A 145 -16.17 -3.51 -10.85
CA GLY A 145 -16.79 -2.19 -10.83
C GLY A 145 -18.25 -2.22 -10.37
N SER A 146 -18.98 -3.30 -10.66
CA SER A 146 -20.39 -3.47 -10.30
C SER A 146 -20.61 -3.47 -8.79
N VAL A 147 -19.62 -3.87 -7.99
CA VAL A 147 -19.67 -3.77 -6.51
C VAL A 147 -19.96 -2.33 -6.06
N TYR A 148 -19.49 -1.35 -6.84
CA TYR A 148 -19.64 0.09 -6.56
C TYR A 148 -20.51 0.81 -7.59
N GLY A 149 -21.28 0.07 -8.40
CA GLY A 149 -22.19 0.63 -9.40
C GLY A 149 -21.51 1.32 -10.58
N ILE A 150 -20.27 0.94 -10.91
CA ILE A 150 -19.50 1.49 -12.03
C ILE A 150 -18.99 0.43 -13.02
N GLY A 151 -19.62 -0.75 -13.07
CA GLY A 151 -19.19 -1.84 -13.94
C GLY A 151 -19.19 -1.45 -15.41
N GLU A 152 -20.29 -0.92 -15.94
CA GLU A 152 -20.42 -0.43 -17.31
C GLU A 152 -19.43 0.71 -17.63
N GLU A 153 -19.20 1.61 -16.67
CA GLU A 153 -18.22 2.68 -16.81
C GLU A 153 -16.80 2.13 -16.97
N CYS A 154 -16.43 1.14 -16.19
CA CYS A 154 -15.13 0.48 -16.31
C CYS A 154 -14.96 -0.16 -17.69
N VAL A 155 -15.98 -0.88 -18.20
CA VAL A 155 -15.95 -1.50 -19.53
C VAL A 155 -15.73 -0.43 -20.59
N LYS A 156 -16.49 0.66 -20.56
CA LYS A 156 -16.37 1.76 -21.52
C LYS A 156 -14.96 2.39 -21.51
N ILE A 157 -14.39 2.63 -20.34
CA ILE A 157 -13.02 3.15 -20.21
C ILE A 157 -12.03 2.22 -20.91
N LEU A 158 -12.14 0.90 -20.69
CA LEU A 158 -11.24 -0.06 -21.29
C LEU A 158 -11.40 -0.17 -22.82
N GLU A 159 -12.61 -0.01 -23.32
CA GLU A 159 -12.88 0.04 -24.76
C GLU A 159 -12.23 1.27 -25.40
N GLU A 160 -12.32 2.42 -24.75
CA GLU A 160 -11.65 3.65 -25.18
C GLU A 160 -10.12 3.50 -25.22
N LEU A 161 -9.53 2.82 -24.21
CA LEU A 161 -8.10 2.54 -24.19
C LEU A 161 -7.67 1.61 -25.31
N LYS A 162 -8.45 0.55 -25.58
CA LYS A 162 -8.23 -0.35 -26.74
C LYS A 162 -8.34 0.40 -28.07
N GLY A 163 -9.31 1.29 -28.19
CA GLY A 163 -9.48 2.14 -29.37
C GLY A 163 -8.27 3.06 -29.63
N LYS A 164 -7.51 3.38 -28.57
CA LYS A 164 -6.24 4.14 -28.66
C LYS A 164 -5.01 3.24 -28.92
N GLY A 165 -5.19 1.95 -29.12
CA GLY A 165 -4.12 0.99 -29.40
C GLY A 165 -3.37 0.51 -28.15
N LEU A 166 -3.92 0.72 -26.94
CA LEU A 166 -3.32 0.23 -25.72
C LEU A 166 -3.71 -1.22 -25.46
N GLU A 167 -2.74 -2.04 -25.07
CA GLU A 167 -3.01 -3.39 -24.56
C GLU A 167 -3.65 -3.29 -23.17
N VAL A 168 -4.85 -3.85 -23.03
CA VAL A 168 -5.61 -3.76 -21.78
C VAL A 168 -5.61 -5.11 -21.09
N ASP A 169 -5.09 -5.16 -19.86
CA ASP A 169 -5.13 -6.34 -18.99
C ASP A 169 -6.53 -6.48 -18.37
N GLY A 170 -7.43 -7.13 -19.10
CA GLY A 170 -8.83 -7.25 -18.71
C GLY A 170 -9.20 -8.51 -17.93
N ASN A 171 -8.32 -9.52 -17.87
CA ASN A 171 -8.67 -10.80 -17.28
C ASN A 171 -7.55 -11.36 -16.41
N LEU A 172 -7.93 -11.90 -15.26
CA LEU A 172 -7.08 -12.89 -14.59
C LEU A 172 -6.82 -14.00 -15.62
N ARG A 173 -5.55 -14.27 -15.92
CA ARG A 173 -5.19 -15.41 -16.77
C ARG A 173 -6.02 -16.60 -16.31
N LYS A 174 -6.86 -17.16 -17.19
CA LYS A 174 -7.45 -18.47 -16.94
C LYS A 174 -6.27 -19.35 -16.55
N ASN A 175 -6.32 -19.96 -15.36
CA ASN A 175 -5.35 -20.96 -14.95
C ASN A 175 -5.43 -22.10 -15.96
N ASP A 176 -4.71 -21.98 -17.07
CA ASP A 176 -4.35 -23.12 -17.88
C ASP A 176 -3.55 -24.01 -16.94
N GLY A 177 -4.14 -25.14 -16.54
CA GLY A 177 -3.70 -26.08 -15.52
C GLY A 177 -2.19 -26.31 -15.47
N GLY A 178 -1.47 -25.29 -15.04
CA GLY A 178 -0.03 -25.29 -14.87
C GLY A 178 0.32 -26.12 -13.66
N LYS A 179 0.77 -27.34 -13.93
CA LYS A 179 1.36 -28.28 -13.00
C LYS A 179 2.09 -27.55 -11.88
N HIS A 180 1.63 -27.72 -10.64
CA HIS A 180 2.31 -27.30 -9.44
C HIS A 180 3.81 -27.63 -9.57
N ARG A 181 4.64 -26.62 -9.74
CA ARG A 181 6.07 -26.73 -9.51
C ARG A 181 6.24 -26.99 -8.02
N LYS A 182 6.36 -28.31 -7.67
CA LYS A 182 6.76 -28.72 -6.34
C LYS A 182 8.04 -27.96 -5.99
N SER A 183 7.94 -27.03 -5.03
CA SER A 183 9.10 -26.41 -4.45
C SER A 183 9.95 -27.53 -3.85
N LYS A 184 11.15 -27.75 -4.36
CA LYS A 184 12.14 -28.58 -3.72
C LYS A 184 12.40 -27.97 -2.34
N LYS A 185 11.92 -28.65 -1.28
CA LYS A 185 12.45 -28.47 0.07
C LYS A 185 13.96 -28.65 -0.04
N ARG A 186 14.70 -27.61 0.26
CA ARG A 186 16.12 -27.74 0.55
C ARG A 186 16.21 -28.48 1.89
N ASP A 187 16.62 -29.74 1.85
CA ASP A 187 16.97 -30.52 3.03
C ASP A 187 18.15 -29.82 3.71
N SER A 188 17.86 -29.23 4.86
CA SER A 188 18.88 -28.78 5.82
C SER A 188 19.35 -29.95 6.67
N ALA A 189 20.07 -30.88 6.05
CA ALA A 189 20.73 -31.94 6.76
C ALA A 189 22.09 -32.20 6.11
N SER A 190 23.10 -31.50 6.60
CA SER A 190 24.49 -31.95 6.68
C SER A 190 25.44 -30.75 6.92
N LEU A 191 25.58 -30.34 8.14
CA LEU A 191 26.77 -29.67 8.68
C LEU A 191 26.84 -29.94 10.17
N SER A 192 27.16 -31.20 10.46
CA SER A 192 27.69 -31.54 11.78
C SER A 192 28.90 -32.45 11.54
N LYS A 193 29.98 -32.04 12.16
CA LYS A 193 31.24 -32.78 12.36
C LYS A 193 32.28 -32.67 11.23
N GLU A 194 33.24 -31.78 11.48
CA GLU A 194 34.64 -32.17 11.63
C GLU A 194 35.52 -30.99 11.98
N ASN A 195 36.22 -31.20 13.10
CA ASN A 195 37.57 -30.81 13.50
C ASN A 195 37.77 -29.62 14.41
N VAL A 196 38.15 -30.07 15.60
CA VAL A 196 39.23 -29.66 16.56
C VAL A 196 39.06 -28.33 17.20
#